data_e29c06158a152b456d15252e91d09717
#
_entry.id   e29c06158a152b456d15252e91d09717
#
_cell.length_a   1.000
_cell.length_b   1.000
_cell.length_c   1.000
_cell.angle_alpha   90.00
_cell.angle_beta   90.00
_cell.angle_gamma   90.00
#
_symmetry.space_group_name_H-M   'P 1'
#
loop_
_entity.id
_entity.type
_entity.pdbx_description
1 polymer ?
#
loop_
_entity_poly.entity_id
_entity_poly.type
_entity_poly.pdbx_seq_one_letter_code
_entity_poly.pdbx_strand_id
1 'polypeptide(L)'
;MTRKYVIDAYAWVEYLIGTQAGAKVAAVLEKEDVEVYTCAVTVAEVVSKAAREGQDVDLVYDILVRNSQVVNVDEEISKEAGVLHAEMRKTSKDFGLADAYALTIARRTKSKVLTGDLHFK
;
A
#
# COMPACT_ATOMS: atom_id res chain seq x y z
N MET A 1 12.55 -17.25 -8.83
CA MET A 1 11.62 -16.16 -9.19
C MET A 1 11.46 -15.19 -8.04
N THR A 2 11.60 -13.93 -8.33
CA THR A 2 11.40 -12.87 -7.33
C THR A 2 9.92 -12.67 -7.06
N ARG A 3 9.53 -12.69 -5.79
CA ARG A 3 8.17 -12.37 -5.38
C ARG A 3 8.03 -10.87 -5.25
N LYS A 4 6.89 -10.35 -5.69
CA LYS A 4 6.61 -8.92 -5.69
C LYS A 4 5.38 -8.62 -4.87
N TYR A 5 5.46 -7.59 -4.05
CA TYR A 5 4.36 -7.17 -3.18
C TYR A 5 4.17 -5.66 -3.27
N VAL A 6 2.91 -5.26 -3.24
CA VAL A 6 2.54 -3.86 -2.99
C VAL A 6 1.92 -3.81 -1.60
N ILE A 7 2.41 -2.93 -0.75
CA ILE A 7 1.89 -2.79 0.61
C ILE A 7 0.92 -1.60 0.62
N ASP A 8 -0.33 -1.84 1.04
CA ASP A 8 -1.31 -0.77 1.13
C ASP A 8 -1.19 -0.02 2.46
N ALA A 9 -1.97 1.05 2.61
CA ALA A 9 -1.90 1.89 3.80
C ALA A 9 -2.27 1.12 5.07
N TYR A 10 -3.29 0.26 5.00
CA TYR A 10 -3.72 -0.52 6.15
C TYR A 10 -2.59 -1.42 6.66
N ALA A 11 -1.94 -2.12 5.75
CA ALA A 11 -0.83 -3.02 6.10
C ALA A 11 0.35 -2.25 6.69
N TRP A 12 0.69 -1.10 6.12
CA TRP A 12 1.75 -0.26 6.67
C TRP A 12 1.43 0.21 8.09
N VAL A 13 0.19 0.65 8.33
CA VAL A 13 -0.23 1.10 9.66
C VAL A 13 -0.11 -0.04 10.67
N GLU A 14 -0.56 -1.23 10.31
CA GLU A 14 -0.47 -2.40 11.19
C GLU A 14 0.98 -2.76 11.49
N TYR A 15 1.85 -2.65 10.49
CA TYR A 15 3.29 -2.87 10.69
C TYR A 15 3.88 -1.85 11.68
N LEU A 16 3.52 -0.58 11.52
CA LEU A 16 4.04 0.50 12.37
C LEU A 16 3.54 0.38 13.82
N ILE A 17 2.31 -0.09 14.01
CA ILE A 17 1.74 -0.32 15.34
C ILE A 17 2.31 -1.58 15.98
N GLY A 18 2.67 -2.58 15.19
CA GLY A 18 3.21 -3.84 15.68
C GLY A 18 2.16 -4.89 16.02
N THR A 19 1.05 -4.91 15.28
CA THR A 19 -0.02 -5.90 15.46
C THR A 19 0.35 -7.25 14.85
N GLN A 20 -0.50 -8.27 15.04
CA GLN A 20 -0.34 -9.56 14.37
C GLN A 20 -0.40 -9.43 12.85
N ALA A 21 -1.28 -8.58 12.34
CA ALA A 21 -1.35 -8.29 10.90
C ALA A 21 -0.05 -7.64 10.43
N GLY A 22 0.53 -6.77 11.24
CA GLY A 22 1.81 -6.13 10.95
C GLY A 22 2.98 -7.11 10.95
N ALA A 23 2.91 -8.19 11.73
CA ALA A 23 3.94 -9.22 11.75
C ALA A 23 4.05 -9.91 10.39
N LYS A 24 2.97 -10.04 9.65
CA LYS A 24 3.01 -10.62 8.29
C LYS A 24 3.77 -9.70 7.32
N VAL A 25 3.61 -8.39 7.49
CA VAL A 25 4.36 -7.41 6.72
C VAL A 25 5.84 -7.50 7.04
N ALA A 26 6.18 -7.55 8.33
CA ALA A 26 7.56 -7.69 8.78
C ALA A 26 8.21 -8.95 8.17
N ALA A 27 7.49 -10.06 8.16
CA ALA A 27 8.00 -11.31 7.59
C ALA A 27 8.32 -11.17 6.10
N VAL A 28 7.50 -10.43 5.35
CA VAL A 28 7.76 -10.17 3.93
C VAL A 28 8.99 -9.27 3.77
N LEU A 29 9.10 -8.21 4.57
CA LEU A 29 10.22 -7.26 4.46
C LEU A 29 11.57 -7.90 4.79
N GLU A 30 11.57 -8.97 5.59
CA GLU A 30 12.79 -9.68 5.98
C GLU A 30 13.27 -10.68 4.93
N LYS A 31 12.47 -11.01 3.94
CA LYS A 31 12.86 -11.98 2.91
C LYS A 31 13.85 -11.34 1.94
N GLU A 32 14.83 -12.13 1.48
CA GLU A 32 15.89 -11.62 0.62
C GLU A 32 15.50 -11.49 -0.85
N ASP A 33 14.64 -12.35 -1.34
CA ASP A 33 14.29 -12.39 -2.77
C ASP A 33 12.90 -11.86 -3.04
N VAL A 34 12.58 -10.72 -2.45
CA VAL A 34 11.30 -10.03 -2.66
C VAL A 34 11.55 -8.62 -3.17
N GLU A 35 10.61 -8.15 -3.98
CA GLU A 35 10.52 -6.74 -4.35
C GLU A 35 9.28 -6.18 -3.68
N VAL A 36 9.42 -5.07 -2.98
CA VAL A 36 8.33 -4.44 -2.24
C VAL A 36 8.11 -3.05 -2.81
N TYR A 37 6.87 -2.76 -3.15
CA TYR A 37 6.46 -1.48 -3.72
C TYR A 37 5.44 -0.80 -2.82
N THR A 38 5.50 0.52 -2.79
CA THR A 38 4.50 1.35 -2.14
C THR A 38 4.08 2.44 -3.11
N CYS A 39 2.77 2.56 -3.34
CA CYS A 39 2.26 3.64 -4.18
C CYS A 39 2.47 4.99 -3.49
N ALA A 40 2.81 6.02 -4.26
CA ALA A 40 2.99 7.36 -3.70
C ALA A 40 1.73 7.86 -2.97
N VAL A 41 0.55 7.49 -3.44
CA VAL A 41 -0.72 7.83 -2.76
C VAL A 41 -0.78 7.17 -1.38
N THR A 42 -0.30 5.94 -1.27
CA THR A 42 -0.23 5.23 0.01
C THR A 42 0.68 5.97 1.00
N VAL A 43 1.82 6.47 0.52
CA VAL A 43 2.71 7.26 1.37
C VAL A 43 1.96 8.46 1.97
N ALA A 44 1.20 9.17 1.14
CA ALA A 44 0.42 10.32 1.59
C ALA A 44 -0.60 9.93 2.66
N GLU A 45 -1.28 8.80 2.48
CA GLU A 45 -2.27 8.33 3.46
C GLU A 45 -1.64 7.99 4.80
N VAL A 46 -0.53 7.26 4.79
CA VAL A 46 0.15 6.83 6.02
C VAL A 46 0.73 8.04 6.75
N VAL A 47 1.35 8.96 6.01
CA VAL A 47 1.90 10.19 6.59
C VAL A 47 0.79 11.06 7.19
N SER A 48 -0.34 11.20 6.48
CA SER A 48 -1.49 11.96 6.98
C SER A 48 -2.00 11.40 8.30
N LYS A 49 -2.13 10.07 8.39
CA LYS A 49 -2.58 9.42 9.62
C LYS A 49 -1.59 9.67 10.76
N ALA A 50 -0.29 9.51 10.50
CA ALA A 50 0.75 9.75 11.50
C ALA A 50 0.70 11.19 12.02
N ALA A 51 0.55 12.16 11.11
CA ALA A 51 0.47 13.58 11.49
C ALA A 51 -0.75 13.85 12.35
N ARG A 52 -1.91 13.30 11.99
CA ARG A 52 -3.15 13.51 12.76
C ARG A 52 -3.08 12.87 14.15
N GLU A 53 -2.27 11.84 14.31
CA GLU A 53 -2.10 11.15 15.60
C GLU A 53 -0.90 11.65 16.40
N GLY A 54 -0.26 12.71 15.94
CA GLY A 54 0.86 13.32 16.65
C GLY A 54 2.15 12.47 16.62
N GLN A 55 2.28 11.58 15.67
CA GLN A 55 3.46 10.72 15.53
C GLN A 55 4.56 11.45 14.74
N ASP A 56 5.77 10.91 14.81
CA ASP A 56 6.92 11.44 14.10
C ASP A 56 6.79 11.15 12.61
N VAL A 57 6.38 12.15 11.85
CA VAL A 57 6.16 12.04 10.39
C VAL A 57 7.42 11.66 9.65
N ASP A 58 8.57 12.25 10.03
CA ASP A 58 9.82 11.98 9.34
C ASP A 58 10.26 10.53 9.53
N LEU A 59 10.08 10.00 10.73
CA LEU A 59 10.40 8.60 11.02
C LEU A 59 9.49 7.66 10.23
N VAL A 60 8.20 7.94 10.19
CA VAL A 60 7.24 7.12 9.44
C VAL A 60 7.59 7.13 7.95
N TYR A 61 7.84 8.30 7.40
CA TYR A 61 8.25 8.44 6.02
C TYR A 61 9.51 7.63 5.71
N ASP A 62 10.53 7.75 6.56
CA ASP A 62 11.79 7.02 6.38
C ASP A 62 11.58 5.51 6.37
N ILE A 63 10.73 5.01 7.25
CA ILE A 63 10.43 3.56 7.30
C ILE A 63 9.85 3.09 5.96
N LEU A 64 8.90 3.83 5.40
CA LEU A 64 8.27 3.45 4.14
C LEU A 64 9.27 3.46 2.99
N VAL A 65 10.05 4.52 2.86
CA VAL A 65 10.95 4.68 1.70
C VAL A 65 12.20 3.82 1.78
N ARG A 66 12.60 3.40 3.00
CA ARG A 66 13.76 2.52 3.16
C ARG A 66 13.41 1.06 2.95
N ASN A 67 12.16 0.70 3.16
CA ASN A 67 11.71 -0.70 3.10
C ASN A 67 10.96 -1.05 1.81
N SER A 68 10.75 -0.08 0.93
CA SER A 68 10.04 -0.33 -0.31
C SER A 68 10.48 0.64 -1.39
N GLN A 69 10.18 0.27 -2.64
CA GLN A 69 10.35 1.17 -3.76
C GLN A 69 9.05 1.94 -3.94
N VAL A 70 9.11 3.26 -3.82
CA VAL A 70 7.91 4.09 -4.02
C VAL A 70 7.65 4.22 -5.51
N VAL A 71 6.43 3.93 -5.91
CA VAL A 71 5.98 4.05 -7.31
C VAL A 71 5.19 5.33 -7.45
N ASN A 72 5.68 6.24 -8.28
CA ASN A 72 4.98 7.48 -8.57
C ASN A 72 3.79 7.20 -9.48
N VAL A 73 2.78 8.06 -9.41
CA VAL A 73 1.58 7.93 -10.23
C VAL A 73 1.55 9.04 -11.27
N ASP A 74 1.17 8.66 -12.48
CA ASP A 74 1.01 9.60 -13.57
C ASP A 74 -0.45 9.63 -14.02
N GLU A 75 -0.74 10.35 -15.09
CA GLU A 75 -2.12 10.47 -15.60
C GLU A 75 -2.68 9.15 -16.10
N GLU A 76 -1.86 8.27 -16.67
CA GLU A 76 -2.32 6.98 -17.16
C GLU A 76 -2.69 6.05 -16.01
N ILE A 77 -1.84 5.98 -15.00
CA ILE A 77 -2.13 5.21 -13.78
C ILE A 77 -3.38 5.75 -13.11
N SER A 78 -3.52 7.06 -13.07
CA SER A 78 -4.68 7.70 -12.45
C SER A 78 -5.98 7.38 -13.20
N LYS A 79 -5.93 7.34 -14.51
CA LYS A 79 -7.08 6.94 -15.33
C LYS A 79 -7.47 5.48 -15.03
N GLU A 80 -6.50 4.57 -15.01
CA GLU A 80 -6.74 3.16 -14.69
C GLU A 80 -7.34 3.01 -13.30
N ALA A 81 -6.76 3.70 -12.31
CA ALA A 81 -7.24 3.65 -10.93
C ALA A 81 -8.67 4.17 -10.83
N GLY A 82 -8.99 5.24 -11.55
CA GLY A 82 -10.33 5.80 -11.54
C GLY A 82 -11.36 4.84 -12.11
N VAL A 83 -11.05 4.19 -13.23
CA VAL A 83 -11.94 3.19 -13.84
C VAL A 83 -12.13 2.00 -12.90
N LEU A 84 -11.01 1.50 -12.33
CA LEU A 84 -11.07 0.39 -11.40
C LEU A 84 -11.90 0.72 -10.16
N HIS A 85 -11.72 1.91 -9.62
CA HIS A 85 -12.50 2.37 -8.47
C HIS A 85 -13.99 2.36 -8.77
N ALA A 86 -14.40 2.89 -9.92
CA ALA A 86 -15.80 2.92 -10.32
C ALA A 86 -16.37 1.51 -10.44
N GLU A 87 -15.61 0.58 -11.00
CA GLU A 87 -16.04 -0.83 -11.12
C GLU A 87 -16.18 -1.48 -9.73
N MET A 88 -15.19 -1.33 -8.88
CA MET A 88 -15.20 -1.96 -7.57
C MET A 88 -16.29 -1.39 -6.65
N ARG A 89 -16.60 -0.11 -6.78
CA ARG A 89 -17.64 0.53 -5.98
C ARG A 89 -19.04 0.00 -6.27
N LYS A 90 -19.24 -0.67 -7.39
CA LYS A 90 -20.52 -1.32 -7.69
C LYS A 90 -20.86 -2.42 -6.70
N THR A 91 -19.85 -3.09 -6.15
CA THR A 91 -20.04 -4.21 -5.24
C THR A 91 -19.42 -4.01 -3.86
N SER A 92 -18.55 -3.01 -3.71
CA SER A 92 -17.85 -2.74 -2.46
C SER A 92 -17.87 -1.24 -2.15
N LYS A 93 -18.79 -0.82 -1.30
CA LYS A 93 -19.00 0.59 -0.98
C LYS A 93 -17.83 1.22 -0.24
N ASP A 94 -17.04 0.40 0.44
CA ASP A 94 -15.91 0.88 1.24
C ASP A 94 -14.60 0.94 0.47
N PHE A 95 -14.61 0.51 -0.79
CA PHE A 95 -13.41 0.53 -1.61
C PHE A 95 -13.06 1.97 -1.96
N GLY A 96 -11.95 2.47 -1.40
CA GLY A 96 -11.54 3.85 -1.60
C GLY A 96 -10.71 4.03 -2.85
N LEU A 97 -10.55 5.30 -3.25
CA LEU A 97 -9.74 5.63 -4.42
C LEU A 97 -8.28 5.24 -4.21
N ALA A 98 -7.76 5.43 -3.01
CA ALA A 98 -6.38 5.04 -2.69
C ALA A 98 -6.18 3.53 -2.81
N ASP A 99 -7.21 2.73 -2.45
CA ASP A 99 -7.17 1.28 -2.64
C ASP A 99 -7.05 0.95 -4.13
N ALA A 100 -7.76 1.69 -4.97
CA ALA A 100 -7.71 1.50 -6.42
C ALA A 100 -6.32 1.80 -6.97
N TYR A 101 -5.65 2.83 -6.45
CA TYR A 101 -4.26 3.11 -6.84
C TYR A 101 -3.34 1.95 -6.49
N ALA A 102 -3.42 1.45 -5.26
CA ALA A 102 -2.57 0.33 -4.83
C ALA A 102 -2.79 -0.89 -5.71
N LEU A 103 -4.05 -1.21 -6.00
CA LEU A 103 -4.38 -2.37 -6.85
C LEU A 103 -3.91 -2.17 -8.29
N THR A 104 -4.01 -0.95 -8.82
CA THR A 104 -3.52 -0.63 -10.16
C THR A 104 -2.01 -0.85 -10.25
N ILE A 105 -1.25 -0.38 -9.26
CA ILE A 105 0.19 -0.60 -9.20
C ILE A 105 0.49 -2.09 -9.12
N ALA A 106 -0.27 -2.83 -8.31
CA ALA A 106 -0.08 -4.27 -8.17
C ALA A 106 -0.26 -4.99 -9.51
N ARG A 107 -1.28 -4.61 -10.29
CA ARG A 107 -1.51 -5.19 -11.61
C ARG A 107 -0.38 -4.86 -12.59
N ARG A 108 0.09 -3.63 -12.58
CA ARG A 108 1.17 -3.20 -13.48
C ARG A 108 2.50 -3.85 -13.15
N THR A 109 2.79 -4.08 -11.89
CA THR A 109 4.04 -4.71 -11.45
C THR A 109 3.94 -6.22 -11.33
N LYS A 110 2.75 -6.78 -11.56
CA LYS A 110 2.46 -8.20 -11.36
C LYS A 110 2.78 -8.64 -9.94
N SER A 111 2.35 -7.82 -8.99
CA SER A 111 2.58 -8.00 -7.56
C SER A 111 1.31 -8.46 -6.86
N LYS A 112 1.50 -9.07 -5.69
CA LYS A 112 0.38 -9.30 -4.77
C LYS A 112 0.21 -8.09 -3.88
N VAL A 113 -1.04 -7.74 -3.56
CA VAL A 113 -1.30 -6.69 -2.58
C VAL A 113 -1.24 -7.31 -1.19
N LEU A 114 -0.38 -6.74 -0.34
CA LEU A 114 -0.30 -7.13 1.05
C LEU A 114 -1.15 -6.15 1.86
N THR A 115 -2.22 -6.66 2.44
CA THR A 115 -3.18 -5.83 3.16
C THR A 115 -3.83 -6.61 4.29
N GLY A 116 -4.29 -5.89 5.31
CA GLY A 116 -5.21 -6.43 6.30
C GLY A 116 -6.66 -6.22 5.92
N ASP A 117 -6.92 -5.53 4.80
CA ASP A 117 -8.27 -5.22 4.35
C ASP A 117 -8.85 -6.41 3.59
N LEU A 118 -10.07 -6.83 3.98
CA LEU A 118 -10.76 -7.96 3.37
C LEU A 118 -11.11 -7.73 1.89
N HIS A 119 -11.16 -6.48 1.45
CA HIS A 119 -11.49 -6.13 0.06
C HIS A 119 -10.46 -6.61 -0.95
N PHE A 120 -9.26 -6.93 -0.51
CA PHE A 120 -8.17 -7.38 -1.39
C PHE A 120 -7.99 -8.90 -1.41
N LYS A 121 -8.83 -9.62 -0.79
CA LYS A 121 -8.73 -11.09 -0.74
C LYS A 121 -9.17 -11.76 -2.02
#